data_8ec8d828e75c5bd4f1f66e1d3f0d887c
#
_entry.id   8ec8d828e75c5bd4f1f66e1d3f0d887c
#
_cell.length_a   1.000
_cell.length_b   1.000
_cell.length_c   1.000
_cell.angle_alpha   90.00
_cell.angle_beta   90.00
_cell.angle_gamma   90.00
#
_symmetry.space_group_name_H-M   'P 1'
#
loop_
_entity.id
_entity.type
_entity.pdbx_description
1 polymer ?
#
loop_
_entity_poly.entity_id
_entity_poly.type
_entity_poly.pdbx_seq_one_letter_code
_entity_poly.pdbx_strand_id
1 'polypeptide(L)'
;TPTAHDSDLSVTVWQLMALRSAKNAGLNVPKDAIDMAVRYLKRSYYSPRNARGEPTNLRSGCGYIPGQPPKYATAAAGLLSLQVCGEYDTPEVRGTTNWLVNQRMNAEREWFYYGTYYYAQGMQKREKHIADHARKLTEDVLLKLQRADGSWTGMNGMERGAGRIYSTALAMLSLSVKHHFLPIYQH
;
A
#
# COMPACT_ATOMS: atom_id res chain seq x y z
N THR A 1 -0.82 -1.61 27.79
CA THR A 1 0.28 -1.13 26.92
C THR A 1 0.57 -2.24 25.92
N PRO A 2 0.62 -1.90 24.60
CA PRO A 2 1.03 -2.90 23.61
C PRO A 2 2.40 -3.48 23.98
N THR A 3 2.52 -4.80 23.98
CA THR A 3 3.81 -5.44 24.19
C THR A 3 4.69 -5.17 22.95
N ALA A 4 6.01 -5.18 23.10
CA ALA A 4 6.96 -4.92 21.99
C ALA A 4 6.82 -5.89 20.80
N HIS A 5 5.94 -6.88 20.89
CA HIS A 5 5.64 -7.88 19.87
C HIS A 5 4.38 -7.58 19.05
N ASP A 6 3.54 -6.63 19.48
CA ASP A 6 2.30 -6.28 18.80
C ASP A 6 2.53 -5.15 17.79
N SER A 7 3.21 -5.46 16.70
CA SER A 7 3.36 -4.54 15.58
C SER A 7 2.87 -5.18 14.31
N ASP A 8 1.96 -4.53 13.59
CA ASP A 8 1.55 -4.94 12.27
C ASP A 8 1.67 -3.81 11.27
N LEU A 9 1.85 -4.18 10.01
CA LEU A 9 2.08 -3.23 8.93
C LEU A 9 0.83 -2.40 8.65
N SER A 10 -0.36 -2.98 8.76
CA SER A 10 -1.60 -2.28 8.41
C SER A 10 -1.88 -1.11 9.34
N VAL A 11 -1.66 -1.28 10.64
CA VAL A 11 -1.78 -0.20 11.63
C VAL A 11 -0.64 0.81 11.45
N THR A 12 0.58 0.35 11.24
CA THR A 12 1.75 1.23 11.01
C THR A 12 1.52 2.17 9.82
N VAL A 13 0.94 1.67 8.73
CA VAL A 13 0.61 2.47 7.54
C VAL A 13 -0.35 3.61 7.88
N TRP A 14 -1.42 3.34 8.62
CA TRP A 14 -2.38 4.37 9.04
C TRP A 14 -1.75 5.44 9.92
N GLN A 15 -0.93 5.04 10.89
CA GLN A 15 -0.21 5.98 11.74
C GLN A 15 0.73 6.86 10.91
N LEU A 16 1.43 6.28 9.95
CA LEU A 16 2.35 7.01 9.09
C LEU A 16 1.63 8.02 8.20
N MET A 17 0.46 7.63 7.63
CA MET A 17 -0.39 8.55 6.86
C MET A 17 -0.87 9.71 7.73
N ALA A 18 -1.26 9.45 8.98
CA ALA A 18 -1.65 10.49 9.93
C ALA A 18 -0.49 11.45 10.25
N LEU A 19 0.71 10.93 10.52
CA LEU A 19 1.91 11.74 10.76
C LEU A 19 2.28 12.58 9.52
N ARG A 20 2.16 12.03 8.32
CA ARG A 20 2.40 12.79 7.09
C ARG A 20 1.37 13.89 6.89
N SER A 21 0.10 13.60 7.12
CA SER A 21 -0.98 14.62 7.06
C SER A 21 -0.75 15.74 8.07
N ALA A 22 -0.37 15.39 9.29
CA ALA A 22 -0.04 16.37 10.33
C ALA A 22 1.13 17.27 9.90
N LYS A 23 2.19 16.67 9.33
CA LYS A 23 3.34 17.43 8.81
C LYS A 23 2.95 18.36 7.66
N ASN A 24 2.12 17.90 6.73
CA ASN A 24 1.63 18.72 5.61
C ASN A 24 0.74 19.88 6.11
N ALA A 25 0.03 19.69 7.21
CA ALA A 25 -0.75 20.72 7.89
C ALA A 25 0.10 21.69 8.74
N GLY A 26 1.43 21.60 8.71
CA GLY A 26 2.34 22.47 9.44
C GLY A 26 2.52 22.12 10.93
N LEU A 27 2.01 20.96 11.38
CA LEU A 27 2.20 20.51 12.75
C LEU A 27 3.63 20.00 12.96
N ASN A 28 4.13 20.16 14.18
CA ASN A 28 5.45 19.63 14.55
C ASN A 28 5.38 18.11 14.71
N VAL A 29 5.94 17.38 13.74
CA VAL A 29 6.05 15.91 13.76
C VAL A 29 7.50 15.55 14.02
N PRO A 30 7.82 14.81 15.11
CA PRO A 30 9.18 14.40 15.41
C PRO A 30 9.77 13.56 14.27
N LYS A 31 10.94 13.95 13.78
CA LYS A 31 11.63 13.22 12.71
C LYS A 31 11.89 11.75 13.08
N ASP A 32 12.25 11.50 14.33
CA ASP A 32 12.55 10.16 14.83
C ASP A 32 11.36 9.20 14.72
N ALA A 33 10.13 9.69 14.86
CA ALA A 33 8.92 8.87 14.67
C ALA A 33 8.79 8.37 13.24
N ILE A 34 9.07 9.24 12.27
CA ILE A 34 9.07 8.86 10.84
C ILE A 34 10.23 7.90 10.55
N ASP A 35 11.43 8.18 11.03
CA ASP A 35 12.61 7.34 10.81
C ASP A 35 12.42 5.95 11.42
N MET A 36 11.78 5.83 12.59
CA MET A 36 11.44 4.52 13.17
C MET A 36 10.43 3.75 12.33
N ALA A 37 9.41 4.42 11.82
CA ALA A 37 8.41 3.81 10.94
C ALA A 37 9.04 3.34 9.63
N VAL A 38 9.90 4.14 9.00
CA VAL A 38 10.65 3.74 7.79
C VAL A 38 11.53 2.51 8.05
N ARG A 39 12.24 2.48 9.18
CA ARG A 39 13.03 1.29 9.58
C ARG A 39 12.17 0.05 9.76
N TYR A 40 10.99 0.20 10.35
CA TYR A 40 10.04 -0.91 10.50
C TYR A 40 9.56 -1.41 9.12
N LEU A 41 9.16 -0.52 8.22
CA LEU A 41 8.75 -0.88 6.86
C LEU A 41 9.85 -1.61 6.08
N LYS A 42 11.09 -1.10 6.15
CA LYS A 42 12.25 -1.75 5.51
C LYS A 42 12.51 -3.15 6.09
N ARG A 43 12.34 -3.35 7.41
CA ARG A 43 12.45 -4.69 8.03
C ARG A 43 11.29 -5.62 7.65
N SER A 44 10.12 -5.07 7.36
CA SER A 44 8.95 -5.84 6.91
C SER A 44 9.07 -6.31 5.45
N TYR A 45 10.00 -5.73 4.69
CA TYR A 45 10.29 -6.21 3.34
C TYR A 45 10.92 -7.61 3.40
N TYR A 46 10.26 -8.57 2.76
CA TYR A 46 10.62 -9.99 2.81
C TYR A 46 11.77 -10.31 1.86
N SER A 47 12.99 -10.33 2.38
CA SER A 47 14.20 -10.63 1.62
C SER A 47 15.35 -11.05 2.56
N PRO A 48 16.21 -11.98 2.15
CA PRO A 48 17.52 -12.09 2.76
C PRO A 48 18.28 -10.77 2.60
N ARG A 49 19.23 -10.51 3.51
CA ARG A 49 20.02 -9.29 3.48
C ARG A 49 21.52 -9.62 3.38
N ASN A 50 22.23 -8.79 2.65
CA ASN A 50 23.69 -8.87 2.56
C ASN A 50 24.37 -8.30 3.82
N ALA A 51 25.71 -8.34 3.85
CA ALA A 51 26.50 -7.82 4.97
C ALA A 51 26.31 -6.30 5.23
N ARG A 52 25.79 -5.55 4.25
CA ARG A 52 25.45 -4.12 4.38
C ARG A 52 24.00 -3.88 4.86
N GLY A 53 23.25 -4.96 5.12
CA GLY A 53 21.84 -4.88 5.50
C GLY A 53 20.87 -4.59 4.35
N GLU A 54 21.33 -4.63 3.10
CA GLU A 54 20.51 -4.40 1.91
C GLU A 54 19.77 -5.67 1.48
N PRO A 55 18.52 -5.58 0.99
CA PRO A 55 17.80 -6.75 0.50
C PRO A 55 18.46 -7.30 -0.78
N THR A 56 18.57 -8.61 -0.86
CA THR A 56 19.14 -9.31 -2.02
C THR A 56 18.08 -9.81 -3.00
N ASN A 57 16.83 -9.96 -2.55
CA ASN A 57 15.71 -10.26 -3.44
C ASN A 57 15.00 -8.98 -3.84
N LEU A 58 15.17 -8.55 -5.09
CA LEU A 58 14.56 -7.35 -5.66
C LEU A 58 13.22 -7.65 -6.38
N ARG A 59 12.56 -8.74 -6.02
CA ARG A 59 11.21 -9.10 -6.48
C ARG A 59 10.42 -9.70 -5.32
N SER A 60 10.10 -8.85 -4.34
CA SER A 60 9.37 -9.20 -3.12
C SER A 60 8.56 -8.00 -2.65
N GLY A 61 7.96 -8.05 -1.47
CA GLY A 61 7.20 -6.96 -0.86
C GLY A 61 7.21 -7.06 0.65
N CYS A 62 6.46 -6.18 1.31
CA CYS A 62 6.30 -6.22 2.76
C CYS A 62 5.32 -7.31 3.18
N GLY A 63 5.70 -8.08 4.19
CA GLY A 63 4.81 -8.96 4.94
C GLY A 63 3.97 -8.21 5.97
N TYR A 64 3.03 -8.90 6.61
CA TYR A 64 2.18 -8.32 7.66
C TYR A 64 3.00 -7.93 8.91
N ILE A 65 3.95 -8.78 9.26
CA ILE A 65 5.01 -8.49 10.24
C ILE A 65 6.37 -8.83 9.64
N PRO A 66 7.49 -8.31 10.17
CA PRO A 66 8.82 -8.66 9.71
C PRO A 66 9.05 -10.19 9.69
N GLY A 67 9.66 -10.67 8.59
CA GLY A 67 9.94 -12.10 8.39
C GLY A 67 8.81 -12.91 7.74
N GLN A 68 7.63 -12.34 7.55
CA GLN A 68 6.54 -13.01 6.83
C GLN A 68 6.60 -12.71 5.32
N PRO A 69 6.18 -13.65 4.47
CA PRO A 69 6.07 -13.42 3.03
C PRO A 69 5.04 -12.34 2.70
N PRO A 70 5.22 -11.63 1.58
CA PRO A 70 4.31 -10.55 1.19
C PRO A 70 2.94 -11.09 0.79
N LYS A 71 1.90 -10.36 1.18
CA LYS A 71 0.57 -10.44 0.58
C LYS A 71 0.33 -9.20 -0.28
N TYR A 72 -0.60 -9.29 -1.23
CA TYR A 72 -0.93 -8.16 -2.13
C TYR A 72 -1.21 -6.86 -1.37
N ALA A 73 -2.08 -6.92 -0.38
CA ALA A 73 -2.47 -5.76 0.41
C ALA A 73 -1.30 -5.15 1.20
N THR A 74 -0.50 -5.98 1.88
CA THR A 74 0.64 -5.50 2.69
C THR A 74 1.79 -4.99 1.83
N ALA A 75 2.05 -5.62 0.69
CA ALA A 75 3.06 -5.13 -0.25
C ALA A 75 2.66 -3.77 -0.83
N ALA A 76 1.41 -3.60 -1.26
CA ALA A 76 0.92 -2.32 -1.79
C ALA A 76 0.94 -1.21 -0.73
N ALA A 77 0.49 -1.51 0.49
CA ALA A 77 0.50 -0.57 1.60
C ALA A 77 1.93 -0.16 2.00
N GLY A 78 2.86 -1.11 2.05
CA GLY A 78 4.28 -0.84 2.31
C GLY A 78 4.93 0.02 1.24
N LEU A 79 4.62 -0.22 -0.05
CA LEU A 79 5.10 0.60 -1.17
C LEU A 79 4.71 2.07 -1.00
N LEU A 80 3.41 2.34 -0.85
CA LEU A 80 2.92 3.70 -0.69
C LEU A 80 3.52 4.37 0.55
N SER A 81 3.61 3.63 1.67
CA SER A 81 4.13 4.17 2.93
C SER A 81 5.59 4.60 2.83
N LEU A 82 6.43 3.83 2.17
CA LEU A 82 7.81 4.23 1.89
C LEU A 82 7.86 5.50 1.04
N GLN A 83 7.06 5.57 -0.02
CA GLN A 83 7.02 6.73 -0.93
C GLN A 83 6.55 8.01 -0.24
N VAL A 84 5.54 7.96 0.63
CA VAL A 84 5.09 9.16 1.37
C VAL A 84 6.09 9.63 2.42
N CYS A 85 7.05 8.77 2.80
CA CYS A 85 8.19 9.13 3.62
C CYS A 85 9.39 9.66 2.82
N GLY A 86 9.29 9.77 1.50
CA GLY A 86 10.37 10.24 0.63
C GLY A 86 11.29 9.15 0.09
N GLU A 87 11.00 7.90 0.41
CA GLU A 87 11.76 6.73 -0.06
C GLU A 87 11.26 6.30 -1.45
N TYR A 88 11.63 7.03 -2.50
CA TYR A 88 11.08 6.79 -3.84
C TYR A 88 11.80 5.74 -4.66
N ASP A 89 13.10 5.50 -4.41
CA ASP A 89 13.94 4.63 -5.25
C ASP A 89 14.86 3.71 -4.43
N THR A 90 14.41 3.27 -3.27
CA THR A 90 15.15 2.28 -2.48
C THR A 90 15.00 0.87 -3.07
N PRO A 91 15.91 -0.07 -2.74
CA PRO A 91 15.78 -1.46 -3.16
C PRO A 91 14.43 -2.08 -2.79
N GLU A 92 13.88 -1.75 -1.62
CA GLU A 92 12.57 -2.20 -1.17
C GLU A 92 11.44 -1.68 -2.06
N VAL A 93 11.50 -0.40 -2.45
CA VAL A 93 10.49 0.21 -3.34
C VAL A 93 10.56 -0.40 -4.73
N ARG A 94 11.77 -0.52 -5.32
CA ARG A 94 11.95 -1.17 -6.63
C ARG A 94 11.49 -2.62 -6.60
N GLY A 95 11.93 -3.36 -5.57
CA GLY A 95 11.56 -4.77 -5.40
C GLY A 95 10.07 -4.99 -5.25
N THR A 96 9.38 -4.13 -4.47
CA THR A 96 7.93 -4.20 -4.29
C THR A 96 7.19 -3.85 -5.59
N THR A 97 7.66 -2.83 -6.31
CA THR A 97 7.11 -2.48 -7.63
C THR A 97 7.21 -3.66 -8.60
N ASN A 98 8.40 -4.25 -8.72
CA ASN A 98 8.65 -5.41 -9.58
C ASN A 98 7.81 -6.63 -9.19
N TRP A 99 7.52 -6.81 -7.92
CA TRP A 99 6.65 -7.89 -7.45
C TRP A 99 5.19 -7.61 -7.78
N LEU A 100 4.70 -6.39 -7.50
CA LEU A 100 3.30 -5.97 -7.71
C LEU A 100 2.90 -5.96 -9.19
N VAL A 101 3.77 -5.53 -10.11
CA VAL A 101 3.51 -5.54 -11.57
C VAL A 101 3.18 -6.96 -12.06
N ASN A 102 3.75 -7.99 -11.43
CA ASN A 102 3.53 -9.38 -11.81
C ASN A 102 2.33 -10.03 -11.06
N GLN A 103 1.63 -9.28 -10.21
CA GLN A 103 0.46 -9.81 -9.51
C GLN A 103 -0.80 -9.69 -10.37
N ARG A 104 -1.56 -10.77 -10.44
CA ARG A 104 -2.91 -10.69 -11.01
C ARG A 104 -3.84 -10.00 -10.02
N MET A 105 -4.61 -9.02 -10.46
CA MET A 105 -5.70 -8.48 -9.66
C MET A 105 -6.84 -9.51 -9.60
N ASN A 106 -7.00 -10.12 -8.43
CA ASN A 106 -8.05 -11.12 -8.18
C ASN A 106 -8.88 -10.69 -6.96
N ALA A 107 -10.17 -10.45 -7.19
CA ALA A 107 -11.11 -10.01 -6.17
C ALA A 107 -11.37 -11.04 -5.05
N GLU A 108 -10.98 -12.31 -5.26
CA GLU A 108 -11.06 -13.35 -4.24
C GLU A 108 -9.92 -13.28 -3.20
N ARG A 109 -8.92 -12.41 -3.40
CA ARG A 109 -7.85 -12.21 -2.42
C ARG A 109 -8.40 -11.58 -1.15
N GLU A 110 -7.80 -11.94 -0.03
CA GLU A 110 -8.03 -11.24 1.24
C GLU A 110 -7.69 -9.75 1.08
N TRP A 111 -8.57 -8.89 1.58
CA TRP A 111 -8.37 -7.45 1.58
C TRP A 111 -8.08 -6.87 0.18
N PHE A 112 -8.85 -7.34 -0.82
CA PHE A 112 -8.66 -6.94 -2.22
C PHE A 112 -8.85 -5.44 -2.43
N TYR A 113 -9.97 -4.85 -1.97
CA TYR A 113 -10.22 -3.41 -2.16
C TYR A 113 -9.26 -2.55 -1.36
N TYR A 114 -8.91 -2.97 -0.13
CA TYR A 114 -7.87 -2.34 0.66
C TYR A 114 -6.53 -2.35 -0.09
N GLY A 115 -6.08 -3.49 -0.56
CA GLY A 115 -4.84 -3.63 -1.31
C GLY A 115 -4.87 -2.84 -2.62
N THR A 116 -6.00 -2.82 -3.32
CA THR A 116 -6.16 -2.10 -4.59
C THR A 116 -6.09 -0.59 -4.40
N TYR A 117 -6.63 -0.06 -3.31
CA TYR A 117 -6.48 1.35 -2.95
C TYR A 117 -5.01 1.74 -2.80
N TYR A 118 -4.23 1.00 -2.03
CA TYR A 118 -2.80 1.27 -1.86
C TYR A 118 -1.99 1.00 -3.14
N TYR A 119 -2.35 -0.03 -3.88
CA TYR A 119 -1.75 -0.34 -5.18
C TYR A 119 -1.91 0.82 -6.16
N ALA A 120 -3.13 1.32 -6.34
CA ALA A 120 -3.40 2.42 -7.25
C ALA A 120 -2.59 3.67 -6.88
N GLN A 121 -2.56 4.04 -5.60
CA GLN A 121 -1.81 5.19 -5.09
C GLN A 121 -0.29 5.01 -5.23
N GLY A 122 0.25 3.86 -4.81
CA GLY A 122 1.69 3.60 -4.83
C GLY A 122 2.24 3.46 -6.24
N MET A 123 1.53 2.76 -7.13
CA MET A 123 1.96 2.58 -8.51
C MET A 123 1.85 3.86 -9.34
N GLN A 124 0.93 4.77 -9.02
CA GLN A 124 0.83 6.09 -9.66
C GLN A 124 2.10 6.94 -9.47
N LYS A 125 2.86 6.68 -8.41
CA LYS A 125 4.12 7.38 -8.10
C LYS A 125 5.36 6.71 -8.75
N ARG A 126 5.15 5.73 -9.60
CA ARG A 126 6.22 5.05 -10.35
C ARG A 126 6.38 5.65 -11.74
N GLU A 127 7.30 5.10 -12.52
CA GLU A 127 7.56 5.49 -13.90
C GLU A 127 6.29 5.45 -14.73
N LYS A 128 6.15 6.38 -15.66
CA LYS A 128 4.91 6.61 -16.43
C LYS A 128 4.28 5.34 -17.00
N HIS A 129 5.08 4.45 -17.59
CA HIS A 129 4.57 3.21 -18.19
C HIS A 129 3.99 2.24 -17.14
N ILE A 130 4.58 2.20 -15.93
CA ILE A 130 4.10 1.40 -14.80
C ILE A 130 2.80 2.00 -14.25
N ALA A 131 2.78 3.31 -14.06
CA ALA A 131 1.61 4.05 -13.59
C ALA A 131 0.42 3.89 -14.52
N ASP A 132 0.62 4.06 -15.84
CA ASP A 132 -0.43 3.91 -16.85
C ASP A 132 -0.96 2.47 -16.92
N HIS A 133 -0.07 1.47 -16.85
CA HIS A 133 -0.46 0.05 -16.79
C HIS A 133 -1.29 -0.25 -15.53
N ALA A 134 -0.82 0.17 -14.37
CA ALA A 134 -1.50 -0.07 -13.10
C ALA A 134 -2.87 0.60 -13.04
N ARG A 135 -2.98 1.83 -13.55
CA ARG A 135 -4.24 2.57 -13.66
C ARG A 135 -5.24 1.81 -14.53
N LYS A 136 -4.82 1.46 -15.77
CA LYS A 136 -5.68 0.72 -16.69
C LYS A 136 -6.16 -0.59 -16.08
N LEU A 137 -5.27 -1.36 -15.49
CA LEU A 137 -5.60 -2.62 -14.83
C LEU A 137 -6.60 -2.42 -13.68
N THR A 138 -6.42 -1.37 -12.87
CA THR A 138 -7.32 -1.03 -11.77
C THR A 138 -8.70 -0.65 -12.30
N GLU A 139 -8.77 0.20 -13.32
CA GLU A 139 -10.02 0.61 -13.97
C GLU A 139 -10.75 -0.60 -14.55
N ASP A 140 -10.07 -1.40 -15.37
CA ASP A 140 -10.66 -2.57 -16.05
C ASP A 140 -11.25 -3.59 -15.04
N VAL A 141 -10.54 -3.85 -13.95
CA VAL A 141 -10.98 -4.82 -12.95
C VAL A 141 -12.11 -4.26 -12.08
N LEU A 142 -11.98 -3.04 -11.56
CA LEU A 142 -12.98 -2.47 -10.68
C LEU A 142 -14.30 -2.21 -11.42
N LEU A 143 -14.26 -1.67 -12.65
CA LEU A 143 -15.48 -1.44 -13.42
C LEU A 143 -16.20 -2.75 -13.77
N LYS A 144 -15.46 -3.83 -14.04
CA LYS A 144 -16.03 -5.16 -14.25
C LYS A 144 -16.69 -5.74 -13.00
N LEU A 145 -16.20 -5.37 -11.81
CA LEU A 145 -16.73 -5.84 -10.52
C LEU A 145 -17.88 -4.95 -9.99
N GLN A 146 -18.15 -3.82 -10.64
CA GLN A 146 -19.20 -2.91 -10.21
C GLN A 146 -20.57 -3.57 -10.38
N ARG A 147 -21.39 -3.45 -9.37
CA ARG A 147 -22.77 -3.95 -9.36
C ARG A 147 -23.69 -2.99 -10.12
N ALA A 148 -24.88 -3.46 -10.47
CA ALA A 148 -25.88 -2.66 -11.18
C ALA A 148 -26.32 -1.40 -10.41
N ASP A 149 -26.23 -1.43 -9.06
CA ASP A 149 -26.53 -0.29 -8.19
C ASP A 149 -25.34 0.69 -8.02
N GLY A 150 -24.25 0.50 -8.78
CA GLY A 150 -23.04 1.30 -8.74
C GLY A 150 -22.08 0.97 -7.60
N SER A 151 -22.40 0.03 -6.72
CA SER A 151 -21.59 -0.34 -5.55
C SER A 151 -20.62 -1.47 -5.82
N TRP A 152 -19.73 -1.71 -4.84
CA TRP A 152 -18.82 -2.87 -4.77
C TRP A 152 -19.00 -3.61 -3.45
N THR A 153 -18.67 -4.91 -3.44
CA THR A 153 -18.77 -5.75 -2.25
C THR A 153 -17.56 -6.68 -2.19
N GLY A 154 -16.95 -6.81 -1.02
CA GLY A 154 -15.90 -7.79 -0.79
C GLY A 154 -16.39 -9.22 -1.08
N MET A 155 -15.57 -10.03 -1.73
CA MET A 155 -15.97 -11.37 -2.16
C MET A 155 -15.81 -12.43 -1.07
N ASN A 156 -14.89 -12.22 -0.12
CA ASN A 156 -14.62 -13.21 0.92
C ASN A 156 -14.31 -12.60 2.28
N GLY A 157 -14.30 -13.46 3.29
CA GLY A 157 -13.75 -13.25 4.62
C GLY A 157 -14.16 -11.94 5.30
N MET A 158 -13.18 -11.34 5.95
CA MET A 158 -13.39 -10.11 6.73
C MET A 158 -13.72 -8.89 5.87
N GLU A 159 -13.22 -8.82 4.63
CA GLU A 159 -13.54 -7.70 3.73
C GLU A 159 -15.02 -7.70 3.32
N ARG A 160 -15.61 -8.89 3.14
CA ARG A 160 -17.05 -9.01 2.94
C ARG A 160 -17.82 -8.59 4.20
N GLY A 161 -17.32 -8.97 5.38
CA GLY A 161 -17.88 -8.58 6.67
C GLY A 161 -17.77 -7.08 6.97
N ALA A 162 -16.74 -6.39 6.46
CA ALA A 162 -16.60 -4.93 6.56
C ALA A 162 -17.70 -4.16 5.81
N GLY A 163 -18.38 -4.83 4.88
CA GLY A 163 -19.57 -4.34 4.26
C GLY A 163 -19.37 -3.56 2.96
N ARG A 164 -20.49 -3.27 2.33
CA ARG A 164 -20.54 -2.68 1.00
C ARG A 164 -20.05 -1.24 0.96
N ILE A 165 -20.30 -0.45 2.01
CA ILE A 165 -19.84 0.94 2.09
C ILE A 165 -18.30 0.98 2.07
N TYR A 166 -17.66 0.12 2.83
CA TYR A 166 -16.19 0.00 2.87
C TYR A 166 -15.60 -0.31 1.48
N SER A 167 -16.09 -1.37 0.84
CA SER A 167 -15.58 -1.78 -0.48
C SER A 167 -15.85 -0.72 -1.55
N THR A 168 -17.01 -0.07 -1.51
CA THR A 168 -17.38 1.00 -2.45
C THR A 168 -16.48 2.23 -2.28
N ALA A 169 -16.27 2.67 -1.04
CA ALA A 169 -15.38 3.80 -0.77
C ALA A 169 -13.96 3.57 -1.28
N LEU A 170 -13.38 2.40 -1.01
CA LEU A 170 -12.04 2.05 -1.47
C LEU A 170 -11.94 1.90 -2.99
N ALA A 171 -12.97 1.32 -3.64
CA ALA A 171 -13.03 1.24 -5.10
C ALA A 171 -13.08 2.63 -5.74
N MET A 172 -13.94 3.51 -5.23
CA MET A 172 -14.05 4.90 -5.71
C MET A 172 -12.72 5.66 -5.54
N LEU A 173 -12.09 5.56 -4.37
CA LEU A 173 -10.79 6.19 -4.12
C LEU A 173 -9.70 5.63 -5.04
N SER A 174 -9.74 4.33 -5.37
CA SER A 174 -8.80 3.71 -6.32
C SER A 174 -8.99 4.25 -7.74
N LEU A 175 -10.23 4.41 -8.19
CA LEU A 175 -10.56 4.94 -9.51
C LEU A 175 -10.27 6.45 -9.64
N SER A 176 -10.29 7.18 -8.53
CA SER A 176 -10.08 8.63 -8.50
C SER A 176 -8.62 9.08 -8.36
N VAL A 177 -7.68 8.15 -8.29
CA VAL A 177 -6.24 8.46 -8.07
C VAL A 177 -5.70 9.49 -9.07
N LYS A 178 -6.10 9.40 -10.34
CA LYS A 178 -5.68 10.34 -11.39
C LYS A 178 -6.07 11.80 -11.14
N HIS A 179 -7.04 12.03 -10.27
CA HIS A 179 -7.53 13.38 -9.96
C HIS A 179 -6.89 13.98 -8.70
N HIS A 180 -6.01 13.25 -8.02
CA HIS A 180 -5.26 13.70 -6.83
C HIS A 180 -6.15 14.37 -5.75
N PHE A 181 -7.36 13.84 -5.49
CA PHE A 181 -8.30 14.43 -4.55
C PHE A 181 -7.81 14.46 -3.10
N LEU A 182 -6.92 13.56 -2.72
CA LEU A 182 -6.41 13.52 -1.35
C LEU A 182 -5.13 14.35 -1.23
N PRO A 183 -5.12 15.43 -0.41
CA PRO A 183 -3.97 16.34 -0.27
C PRO A 183 -2.65 15.64 0.11
N ILE A 184 -2.73 14.54 0.88
CA ILE A 184 -1.56 13.76 1.28
C ILE A 184 -0.75 13.20 0.11
N TYR A 185 -1.33 13.10 -1.09
CA TYR A 185 -0.71 12.52 -2.27
C TYR A 185 -0.39 13.54 -3.37
N GLN A 186 -0.60 14.83 -3.11
CA GLN A 186 -0.45 15.91 -4.10
C GLN A 186 0.99 16.41 -4.29
N HIS A 187 2.03 15.75 -3.70
CA HIS A 187 3.43 16.18 -3.76
C HIS A 187 4.32 15.14 -4.40
#